data_d9c4ebdc49df9b8ed20446f349a16aeb
#
_entry.id   d9c4ebdc49df9b8ed20446f349a16aeb
#
_cell.length_a   1.000
_cell.length_b   1.000
_cell.length_c   1.000
_cell.angle_alpha   90.00
_cell.angle_beta   90.00
_cell.angle_gamma   90.00
#
_symmetry.space_group_name_H-M   'P 1'
#
loop_
_entity.id
_entity.type
_entity.pdbx_description
1 polymer ?
#
loop_
_entity_poly.entity_id
_entity_poly.type
_entity_poly.pdbx_seq_one_letter_code
_entity_poly.pdbx_strand_id
1 'polypeptide(L)'
;MKKILLLIAGISFGMNSMAQDAEGKEVQAGLVFGTSILMQNVTSDYFQKGKVSSDLSIGMNVNFSLTESLVFCTGVEFDFETLKYEATNNNLYYVYEGKDIIPQSDVDVLNTNQNIYNLDSRIQKATYLTIPTMLQFRTNFIGYFRYFGKFGLRNSFLVKSTVNDEGGIATIPLNTESREDMRAKNDLFFMKSAVGMSLGAEWNFVGTTCLVAELGYYYGFTPLHTQWNTDKQKNYHYTNNSAGDKVEVNNAAQQSQLQFKLSILF
;
A
#
# COMPACT_ATOMS: atom_id res chain seq x y z
N MET A 1 13.53 15.18 10.16
CA MET A 1 12.58 16.09 9.51
C MET A 1 13.25 17.23 8.74
N LYS A 2 14.20 18.00 9.31
CA LYS A 2 14.87 19.12 8.59
C LYS A 2 15.63 18.73 7.30
N LYS A 3 16.21 17.52 7.23
CA LYS A 3 16.95 17.06 6.03
C LYS A 3 16.06 16.65 4.85
N ILE A 4 14.82 16.22 5.11
CA ILE A 4 13.83 15.89 4.07
C ILE A 4 13.25 17.16 3.45
N LEU A 5 13.03 18.19 4.26
CA LEU A 5 12.58 19.50 3.78
C LEU A 5 13.61 20.18 2.86
N LEU A 6 14.90 20.00 3.14
CA LEU A 6 16.00 20.51 2.32
C LEU A 6 16.11 19.79 0.96
N LEU A 7 15.79 18.49 0.92
CA LEU A 7 15.79 17.73 -0.33
C LEU A 7 14.62 18.18 -1.23
N ILE A 8 13.44 18.41 -0.66
CA ILE A 8 12.25 18.91 -1.37
C ILE A 8 12.49 20.33 -1.88
N ALA A 9 13.11 21.20 -1.07
CA ALA A 9 13.47 22.56 -1.47
C ALA A 9 14.55 22.60 -2.55
N GLY A 10 15.53 21.67 -2.54
CA GLY A 10 16.57 21.56 -3.55
C GLY A 10 16.04 21.14 -4.93
N ILE A 11 15.03 20.28 -4.96
CA ILE A 11 14.38 19.84 -6.20
C ILE A 11 13.54 20.99 -6.80
N SER A 12 12.87 21.80 -5.97
CA SER A 12 12.07 22.94 -6.43
C SER A 12 12.90 24.09 -7.02
N PHE A 13 14.16 24.27 -6.58
CA PHE A 13 15.03 25.33 -7.10
C PHE A 13 15.69 24.97 -8.45
N GLY A 14 15.89 23.68 -8.74
CA GLY A 14 16.45 23.24 -10.02
C GLY A 14 15.47 23.29 -11.20
N MET A 15 14.17 23.43 -10.94
CA MET A 15 13.12 23.35 -11.97
C MET A 15 12.75 24.69 -12.63
N ASN A 16 13.27 25.81 -12.14
CA ASN A 16 12.93 27.14 -12.68
C ASN A 16 13.66 27.54 -13.99
N SER A 17 14.57 26.70 -14.49
CA SER A 17 15.37 27.06 -15.66
C SER A 17 14.93 26.44 -17.00
N MET A 18 13.82 25.65 -17.02
CA MET A 18 13.31 25.00 -18.23
C MET A 18 11.85 25.34 -18.55
N ALA A 19 11.51 26.61 -18.49
CA ALA A 19 10.19 27.10 -18.92
C ALA A 19 10.15 27.26 -20.46
N GLN A 20 9.94 26.19 -21.17
CA GLN A 20 9.49 26.20 -22.57
C GLN A 20 8.02 25.79 -22.66
N ASP A 21 7.34 26.22 -23.73
CA ASP A 21 5.91 25.94 -23.94
C ASP A 21 5.56 24.45 -23.75
N ALA A 22 4.35 24.16 -23.24
CA ALA A 22 3.92 22.81 -22.86
C ALA A 22 3.99 21.80 -24.02
N GLU A 23 4.03 22.24 -25.23
CA GLU A 23 4.09 21.42 -26.47
C GLU A 23 5.49 20.89 -26.79
N GLY A 24 6.53 21.50 -26.23
CA GLY A 24 7.94 21.14 -26.50
C GLY A 24 8.78 20.73 -25.31
N LYS A 25 8.19 20.57 -24.11
CA LYS A 25 8.96 20.19 -22.92
C LYS A 25 9.45 18.75 -22.98
N GLU A 26 10.76 18.58 -22.89
CA GLU A 26 11.37 17.25 -22.72
C GLU A 26 11.08 16.65 -21.35
N VAL A 27 10.94 17.48 -20.31
CA VAL A 27 10.68 17.04 -18.92
C VAL A 27 9.58 17.90 -18.31
N GLN A 28 8.59 17.24 -17.75
CA GLN A 28 7.53 17.85 -16.92
C GLN A 28 7.57 17.21 -15.54
N ALA A 29 7.40 18.01 -14.52
CA ALA A 29 7.27 17.49 -13.15
C ALA A 29 6.00 18.04 -12.51
N GLY A 30 5.51 17.37 -11.48
CA GLY A 30 4.30 17.81 -10.82
C GLY A 30 4.03 17.13 -9.48
N LEU A 31 2.95 17.58 -8.87
CA LEU A 31 2.41 17.01 -7.65
C LEU A 31 1.28 16.05 -8.00
N VAL A 32 1.22 14.92 -7.31
CA VAL A 32 0.17 13.92 -7.46
C VAL A 32 -0.53 13.69 -6.14
N PHE A 33 -1.84 13.56 -6.24
CA PHE A 33 -2.73 13.17 -5.17
C PHE A 33 -3.65 12.07 -5.69
N GLY A 34 -3.81 10.99 -4.94
CA GLY A 34 -4.61 9.85 -5.38
C GLY A 34 -5.36 9.17 -4.25
N THR A 35 -6.36 8.41 -4.63
CA THR A 35 -7.07 7.49 -3.75
C THR A 35 -7.34 6.19 -4.48
N SER A 36 -7.36 5.08 -3.75
CA SER A 36 -7.60 3.77 -4.34
C SER A 36 -8.58 2.93 -3.50
N ILE A 37 -9.32 2.09 -4.21
CA ILE A 37 -10.00 0.93 -3.62
C ILE A 37 -9.06 -0.26 -3.76
N LEU A 38 -8.72 -0.87 -2.62
CA LEU A 38 -7.84 -2.03 -2.55
C LEU A 38 -8.66 -3.30 -2.56
N MET A 39 -8.37 -4.18 -3.50
CA MET A 39 -9.00 -5.49 -3.66
C MET A 39 -8.00 -6.56 -3.24
N GLN A 40 -8.26 -7.16 -2.09
CA GLN A 40 -7.44 -8.22 -1.53
C GLN A 40 -8.03 -9.58 -1.94
N ASN A 41 -7.19 -10.46 -2.44
CA ASN A 41 -7.50 -11.87 -2.62
C ASN A 41 -6.78 -12.64 -1.51
N VAL A 42 -7.50 -12.94 -0.44
CA VAL A 42 -6.99 -13.65 0.73
C VAL A 42 -7.18 -15.14 0.50
N THR A 43 -6.09 -15.90 0.55
CA THR A 43 -6.09 -17.36 0.44
C THR A 43 -5.76 -17.94 1.81
N SER A 44 -6.71 -17.86 2.73
CA SER A 44 -6.58 -18.38 4.09
C SER A 44 -7.92 -18.90 4.56
N ASP A 45 -7.89 -20.05 5.24
CA ASP A 45 -9.10 -20.64 5.86
C ASP A 45 -9.53 -19.89 7.12
N TYR A 46 -8.66 -19.03 7.67
CA TYR A 46 -8.84 -18.36 8.95
C TYR A 46 -9.11 -16.87 8.81
N PHE A 47 -8.71 -16.27 7.70
CA PHE A 47 -8.95 -14.88 7.40
C PHE A 47 -9.78 -14.72 6.15
N GLN A 48 -10.73 -13.82 6.21
CA GLN A 48 -11.47 -13.36 5.05
C GLN A 48 -11.29 -11.86 4.87
N LYS A 49 -11.57 -11.42 3.66
CA LYS A 49 -11.63 -10.00 3.34
C LYS A 49 -12.70 -9.34 4.21
N GLY A 50 -12.31 -8.33 4.98
CA GLY A 50 -13.21 -7.49 5.72
C GLY A 50 -13.91 -6.45 4.85
N LYS A 51 -14.33 -5.34 5.46
CA LYS A 51 -14.90 -4.18 4.75
C LYS A 51 -13.91 -3.62 3.73
N VAL A 52 -14.39 -2.73 2.84
CA VAL A 52 -13.58 -2.12 1.79
C VAL A 52 -12.28 -1.54 2.36
N SER A 53 -11.17 -1.99 1.79
CA SER A 53 -9.84 -1.45 2.05
C SER A 53 -9.56 -0.30 1.12
N SER A 54 -8.85 0.72 1.60
CA SER A 54 -8.61 1.96 0.87
C SER A 54 -7.17 2.43 1.01
N ASP A 55 -6.76 3.26 0.07
CA ASP A 55 -5.47 3.91 0.04
C ASP A 55 -5.63 5.40 -0.26
N LEU A 56 -4.75 6.20 0.31
CA LEU A 56 -4.53 7.60 -0.01
C LEU A 56 -3.08 7.78 -0.43
N SER A 57 -2.83 8.36 -1.59
CA SER A 57 -1.48 8.60 -2.09
C SER A 57 -1.21 10.08 -2.31
N ILE A 58 0.02 10.49 -1.98
CA ILE A 58 0.54 11.82 -2.24
C ILE A 58 2.00 11.72 -2.68
N GLY A 59 2.38 12.50 -3.68
CA GLY A 59 3.75 12.42 -4.17
C GLY A 59 4.09 13.44 -5.24
N MET A 60 5.17 13.13 -5.94
CA MET A 60 5.67 13.89 -7.07
C MET A 60 5.87 12.94 -8.24
N ASN A 61 5.49 13.40 -9.41
CA ASN A 61 5.75 12.69 -10.67
C ASN A 61 6.68 13.49 -11.55
N VAL A 62 7.41 12.78 -12.40
CA VAL A 62 8.28 13.33 -13.44
C VAL A 62 8.01 12.57 -14.73
N ASN A 63 7.74 13.31 -15.77
CA ASN A 63 7.42 12.83 -17.11
C ASN A 63 8.55 13.22 -18.05
N PHE A 64 9.18 12.23 -18.68
CA PHE A 64 10.23 12.41 -19.70
C PHE A 64 9.62 12.15 -21.07
N SER A 65 9.48 13.17 -21.91
CA SER A 65 8.98 13.01 -23.27
C SER A 65 10.05 12.36 -24.15
N LEU A 66 9.80 11.12 -24.55
CA LEU A 66 10.68 10.38 -25.47
C LEU A 66 10.38 10.76 -26.92
N THR A 67 9.11 10.97 -27.22
CA THR A 67 8.60 11.52 -28.50
C THR A 67 7.38 12.39 -28.20
N GLU A 68 6.81 13.04 -29.21
CA GLU A 68 5.56 13.80 -29.04
C GLU A 68 4.42 12.98 -28.44
N SER A 69 4.33 11.69 -28.81
CA SER A 69 3.25 10.79 -28.38
C SER A 69 3.65 9.78 -27.30
N LEU A 70 4.94 9.65 -26.98
CA LEU A 70 5.46 8.67 -26.03
C LEU A 70 6.21 9.35 -24.89
N VAL A 71 5.83 9.06 -23.67
CA VAL A 71 6.40 9.63 -22.46
C VAL A 71 6.76 8.53 -21.46
N PHE A 72 7.92 8.63 -20.87
CA PHE A 72 8.30 7.82 -19.70
C PHE A 72 7.90 8.58 -18.43
N CYS A 73 7.05 7.97 -17.61
CA CYS A 73 6.54 8.55 -16.38
C CYS A 73 7.10 7.79 -15.17
N THR A 74 7.67 8.53 -14.24
CA THR A 74 8.15 8.01 -12.96
C THR A 74 7.88 9.02 -11.85
N GLY A 75 8.31 8.72 -10.63
CA GLY A 75 8.13 9.62 -9.51
C GLY A 75 8.32 8.92 -8.17
N VAL A 76 7.89 9.60 -7.12
CA VAL A 76 7.89 9.08 -5.76
C VAL A 76 6.55 9.41 -5.13
N GLU A 77 5.84 8.40 -4.67
CA GLU A 77 4.54 8.50 -4.03
C GLU A 77 4.61 7.87 -2.62
N PHE A 78 3.94 8.48 -1.66
CA PHE A 78 3.65 7.85 -0.37
C PHE A 78 2.23 7.35 -0.40
N ASP A 79 2.07 6.05 -0.25
CA ASP A 79 0.77 5.37 -0.20
C ASP A 79 0.45 5.04 1.26
N PHE A 80 -0.70 5.51 1.75
CA PHE A 80 -1.22 5.28 3.10
C PHE A 80 -2.38 4.29 3.02
N GLU A 81 -2.08 3.02 3.18
CA GLU A 81 -3.04 1.94 3.02
C GLU A 81 -3.72 1.57 4.33
N THR A 82 -5.01 1.30 4.24
CA THR A 82 -5.82 0.75 5.32
C THR A 82 -6.44 -0.56 4.83
N LEU A 83 -5.89 -1.68 5.31
CA LEU A 83 -6.30 -3.03 4.97
C LEU A 83 -7.20 -3.55 6.08
N LYS A 84 -8.33 -4.19 5.72
CA LYS A 84 -9.31 -4.68 6.68
C LYS A 84 -9.52 -6.18 6.50
N TYR A 85 -9.38 -6.92 7.60
CA TYR A 85 -9.54 -8.37 7.68
C TYR A 85 -10.53 -8.75 8.77
N GLU A 86 -11.23 -9.85 8.57
CA GLU A 86 -12.09 -10.49 9.56
C GLU A 86 -11.63 -11.93 9.75
N ALA A 87 -11.68 -12.44 10.97
CA ALA A 87 -11.42 -13.83 11.25
C ALA A 87 -12.62 -14.69 10.84
N THR A 88 -12.36 -15.81 10.16
CA THR A 88 -13.41 -16.76 9.76
C THR A 88 -13.76 -17.74 10.87
N ASN A 89 -12.82 -18.03 11.75
CA ASN A 89 -12.99 -18.88 12.92
C ASN A 89 -12.57 -18.13 14.18
N ASN A 90 -13.37 -18.22 15.25
CA ASN A 90 -13.09 -17.61 16.55
C ASN A 90 -11.91 -18.27 17.31
N ASN A 91 -10.96 -18.85 16.59
CA ASN A 91 -9.84 -19.60 17.18
C ASN A 91 -8.47 -19.07 16.73
N LEU A 92 -8.40 -17.83 16.29
CA LEU A 92 -7.13 -17.18 16.02
C LEU A 92 -6.61 -16.47 17.26
N TYR A 93 -5.45 -16.89 17.72
CA TYR A 93 -4.88 -16.42 18.96
C TYR A 93 -3.61 -15.60 18.72
N TYR A 94 -3.45 -14.60 19.59
CA TYR A 94 -2.26 -13.77 19.68
C TYR A 94 -1.80 -13.62 21.12
N VAL A 95 -0.54 -13.30 21.27
CA VAL A 95 0.03 -12.84 22.54
C VAL A 95 0.65 -11.46 22.30
N TYR A 96 0.33 -10.51 23.19
CA TYR A 96 0.87 -9.17 23.16
C TYR A 96 1.80 -8.93 24.35
N GLU A 97 2.91 -8.28 24.10
CA GLU A 97 3.80 -7.73 25.11
C GLU A 97 3.96 -6.23 24.87
N GLY A 98 3.31 -5.41 25.69
CA GLY A 98 3.23 -3.97 25.46
C GLY A 98 2.54 -3.64 24.14
N LYS A 99 3.30 -3.06 23.19
CA LYS A 99 2.82 -2.76 21.82
C LYS A 99 3.33 -3.75 20.76
N ASP A 100 4.05 -4.78 21.16
CA ASP A 100 4.56 -5.78 20.22
C ASP A 100 3.66 -7.03 20.23
N ILE A 101 3.41 -7.56 19.05
CA ILE A 101 2.81 -8.88 18.88
C ILE A 101 3.96 -9.88 18.96
N ILE A 102 3.83 -10.86 19.86
CA ILE A 102 4.84 -11.90 20.08
C ILE A 102 4.61 -13.02 19.07
N PRO A 103 5.63 -13.40 18.27
CA PRO A 103 5.52 -14.56 17.39
C PRO A 103 5.26 -15.83 18.18
N GLN A 104 4.51 -16.74 17.59
CA GLN A 104 4.16 -18.01 18.24
C GLN A 104 5.38 -18.81 18.73
N SER A 105 6.49 -18.79 17.95
CA SER A 105 7.73 -19.47 18.33
C SER A 105 8.30 -19.00 19.67
N ASP A 106 8.00 -17.77 20.07
CA ASP A 106 8.52 -17.13 21.26
C ASP A 106 7.51 -17.19 22.44
N VAL A 107 6.32 -17.75 22.20
CA VAL A 107 5.30 -17.93 23.24
C VAL A 107 5.58 -19.23 24.01
N ASP A 108 5.98 -19.12 25.26
CA ASP A 108 6.14 -20.28 26.14
C ASP A 108 4.77 -20.89 26.49
N VAL A 109 4.59 -22.17 26.14
CA VAL A 109 3.32 -22.91 26.32
C VAL A 109 2.92 -23.00 27.79
N LEU A 110 3.89 -22.96 28.71
CA LEU A 110 3.66 -23.13 30.14
C LEU A 110 3.20 -21.85 30.85
N ASN A 111 3.40 -20.67 30.24
CA ASN A 111 3.02 -19.37 30.77
C ASN A 111 1.74 -18.78 30.17
N THR A 112 0.99 -19.52 29.40
CA THR A 112 -0.17 -19.06 28.63
C THR A 112 -1.41 -18.67 29.44
N ASN A 113 -1.36 -18.64 30.75
CA ASN A 113 -2.46 -18.09 31.55
C ASN A 113 -2.60 -16.56 31.49
N GLN A 114 -1.70 -15.88 30.80
CA GLN A 114 -1.73 -14.42 30.71
C GLN A 114 -1.85 -13.98 29.26
N ASN A 115 -2.99 -13.42 28.92
CA ASN A 115 -3.19 -12.56 27.74
C ASN A 115 -3.23 -13.26 26.36
N ILE A 116 -3.78 -14.47 26.28
CA ILE A 116 -4.15 -15.02 24.96
C ILE A 116 -5.36 -14.22 24.47
N TYR A 117 -5.15 -13.55 23.35
CA TYR A 117 -6.14 -12.71 22.70
C TYR A 117 -6.75 -13.46 21.50
N ASN A 118 -8.05 -13.58 21.46
CA ASN A 118 -8.79 -14.13 20.34
C ASN A 118 -9.17 -13.00 19.39
N LEU A 119 -8.74 -13.10 18.12
CA LEU A 119 -8.95 -12.06 17.12
C LEU A 119 -10.29 -12.24 16.41
N ASP A 120 -11.07 -11.18 16.34
CA ASP A 120 -12.31 -11.09 15.55
C ASP A 120 -12.07 -10.30 14.25
N SER A 121 -11.43 -9.14 14.35
CA SER A 121 -11.12 -8.30 13.19
C SER A 121 -9.79 -7.58 13.35
N ARG A 122 -9.15 -7.27 12.20
CA ARG A 122 -7.89 -6.51 12.13
C ARG A 122 -7.98 -5.40 11.11
N ILE A 123 -7.54 -4.22 11.52
CA ILE A 123 -7.26 -3.10 10.63
C ILE A 123 -5.75 -2.91 10.58
N GLN A 124 -5.16 -3.20 9.43
CA GLN A 124 -3.73 -3.01 9.21
C GLN A 124 -3.50 -1.72 8.45
N LYS A 125 -2.75 -0.81 9.06
CA LYS A 125 -2.32 0.46 8.46
C LYS A 125 -0.88 0.33 7.99
N ALA A 126 -0.64 0.58 6.71
CA ALA A 126 0.68 0.49 6.12
C ALA A 126 1.03 1.77 5.36
N THR A 127 2.26 2.20 5.46
CA THR A 127 2.81 3.30 4.66
C THR A 127 3.86 2.73 3.73
N TYR A 128 3.69 2.95 2.43
CA TYR A 128 4.63 2.54 1.41
C TYR A 128 5.24 3.75 0.72
N LEU A 129 6.50 3.59 0.30
CA LEU A 129 7.15 4.46 -0.67
C LEU A 129 7.04 3.78 -2.03
N THR A 130 6.29 4.39 -2.95
CA THR A 130 6.00 3.81 -4.27
C THR A 130 6.74 4.56 -5.36
N ILE A 131 7.38 3.80 -6.25
CA ILE A 131 8.06 4.29 -7.44
C ILE A 131 7.31 3.75 -8.65
N PRO A 132 6.45 4.55 -9.30
CA PRO A 132 5.83 4.18 -10.57
C PRO A 132 6.86 4.20 -11.70
N THR A 133 6.72 3.27 -12.64
CA THR A 133 7.55 3.17 -13.84
C THR A 133 6.63 2.85 -15.00
N MET A 134 6.15 3.90 -15.67
CA MET A 134 5.06 3.80 -16.64
C MET A 134 5.48 4.36 -17.99
N LEU A 135 5.00 3.76 -19.06
CA LEU A 135 5.01 4.32 -20.40
C LEU A 135 3.64 4.92 -20.70
N GLN A 136 3.61 6.18 -21.10
CA GLN A 136 2.41 6.91 -21.45
C GLN A 136 2.38 7.15 -22.96
N PHE A 137 1.27 6.76 -23.58
CA PHE A 137 0.91 7.09 -24.94
C PHE A 137 -0.13 8.21 -24.90
N ARG A 138 0.13 9.31 -25.56
CA ARG A 138 -0.74 10.49 -25.52
C ARG A 138 -1.10 10.97 -26.93
N THR A 139 -2.29 11.55 -27.05
CA THR A 139 -2.71 12.23 -28.27
C THR A 139 -2.07 13.62 -28.37
N ASN A 140 -2.17 14.26 -29.52
CA ASN A 140 -1.97 15.70 -29.61
C ASN A 140 -3.09 16.44 -28.86
N PHE A 141 -2.87 17.70 -28.56
CA PHE A 141 -3.91 18.54 -27.97
C PHE A 141 -5.10 18.72 -28.92
N ILE A 142 -6.30 18.51 -28.39
CA ILE A 142 -7.57 18.78 -29.04
C ILE A 142 -8.20 19.95 -28.26
N GLY A 143 -7.94 21.16 -28.71
CA GLY A 143 -8.20 22.35 -27.93
C GLY A 143 -7.30 22.42 -26.70
N TYR A 144 -7.88 22.50 -25.52
CA TYR A 144 -7.13 22.53 -24.25
C TYR A 144 -6.92 21.15 -23.63
N PHE A 145 -7.39 20.08 -24.26
CA PHE A 145 -7.35 18.73 -23.70
C PHE A 145 -6.45 17.82 -24.52
N ARG A 146 -5.78 16.91 -23.81
CA ARG A 146 -5.03 15.80 -24.37
C ARG A 146 -5.39 14.54 -23.61
N TYR A 147 -5.64 13.45 -24.33
CA TYR A 147 -5.95 12.16 -23.75
C TYR A 147 -4.73 11.26 -23.75
N PHE A 148 -4.65 10.38 -22.75
CA PHE A 148 -3.55 9.44 -22.66
C PHE A 148 -3.96 8.09 -22.09
N GLY A 149 -3.14 7.08 -22.41
CA GLY A 149 -3.11 5.80 -21.76
C GLY A 149 -1.71 5.51 -21.22
N LYS A 150 -1.62 4.97 -20.01
CA LYS A 150 -0.36 4.52 -19.41
C LYS A 150 -0.37 3.02 -19.20
N PHE A 151 0.80 2.42 -19.28
CA PHE A 151 1.04 1.01 -18.96
C PHE A 151 2.39 0.88 -18.26
N GLY A 152 2.48 0.03 -17.24
CA GLY A 152 3.76 -0.20 -16.56
C GLY A 152 3.63 -0.83 -15.17
N LEU A 153 4.60 -0.53 -14.34
CA LEU A 153 4.78 -1.12 -13.02
C LEU A 153 4.67 -0.06 -11.92
N ARG A 154 4.15 -0.48 -10.78
CA ARG A 154 4.22 0.23 -9.52
C ARG A 154 4.99 -0.62 -8.51
N ASN A 155 6.14 -0.15 -8.05
CA ASN A 155 6.96 -0.83 -7.05
C ASN A 155 6.87 -0.05 -5.74
N SER A 156 6.39 -0.72 -4.69
CA SER A 156 6.11 -0.11 -3.38
C SER A 156 6.95 -0.78 -2.30
N PHE A 157 7.65 0.03 -1.51
CA PHE A 157 8.53 -0.41 -0.43
C PHE A 157 7.92 -0.03 0.91
N LEU A 158 7.80 -1.00 1.81
CA LEU A 158 7.21 -0.81 3.12
C LEU A 158 8.09 0.10 4.00
N VAL A 159 7.51 1.20 4.48
CA VAL A 159 8.15 2.14 5.39
C VAL A 159 7.72 1.89 6.84
N LYS A 160 6.42 1.67 7.04
CA LYS A 160 5.82 1.46 8.37
C LYS A 160 4.57 0.61 8.27
N SER A 161 4.35 -0.26 9.26
CA SER A 161 3.09 -0.98 9.45
C SER A 161 2.71 -1.00 10.91
N THR A 162 1.42 -0.80 11.18
CA THR A 162 0.79 -0.99 12.50
C THR A 162 -0.55 -1.67 12.32
N VAL A 163 -1.02 -2.37 13.36
CA VAL A 163 -2.30 -3.04 13.35
C VAL A 163 -3.17 -2.59 14.51
N ASN A 164 -4.46 -2.50 14.25
CA ASN A 164 -5.49 -2.31 15.26
C ASN A 164 -6.35 -3.58 15.24
N ASP A 165 -6.39 -4.28 16.36
CA ASP A 165 -7.08 -5.55 16.52
C ASP A 165 -8.30 -5.39 17.43
N GLU A 166 -9.41 -5.99 17.02
CA GLU A 166 -10.61 -6.13 17.82
C GLU A 166 -10.85 -7.61 18.11
N GLY A 167 -11.23 -7.93 19.35
CA GLY A 167 -11.44 -9.30 19.78
C GLY A 167 -11.63 -9.38 21.29
N GLY A 168 -11.24 -10.49 21.90
CA GLY A 168 -11.40 -10.71 23.33
C GLY A 168 -10.28 -11.52 23.96
N ILE A 169 -10.15 -11.44 25.28
CA ILE A 169 -9.24 -12.30 26.02
C ILE A 169 -9.86 -13.70 26.11
N ALA A 170 -9.16 -14.70 25.60
CA ALA A 170 -9.67 -16.07 25.47
C ALA A 170 -10.13 -16.70 26.82
N THR A 171 -9.58 -16.23 27.92
CA THR A 171 -9.93 -16.74 29.29
C THR A 171 -11.13 -16.04 29.92
N ILE A 172 -11.64 -14.95 29.34
CA ILE A 172 -12.74 -14.15 29.86
C ILE A 172 -13.91 -14.18 28.89
N PRO A 173 -14.99 -14.92 29.15
CA PRO A 173 -16.16 -14.96 28.28
C PRO A 173 -16.79 -13.56 28.13
N LEU A 174 -17.25 -13.22 26.92
CA LEU A 174 -17.98 -11.98 26.62
C LEU A 174 -17.18 -10.67 26.80
N ASN A 175 -15.86 -10.73 26.82
CA ASN A 175 -15.03 -9.54 26.87
C ASN A 175 -14.61 -9.14 25.44
N THR A 176 -14.94 -7.89 25.06
CA THR A 176 -14.42 -7.27 23.83
C THR A 176 -13.35 -6.27 24.23
N GLU A 177 -12.16 -6.42 23.69
CA GLU A 177 -11.03 -5.54 23.94
C GLU A 177 -10.41 -5.09 22.61
N SER A 178 -10.13 -3.81 22.49
CA SER A 178 -9.41 -3.22 21.36
C SER A 178 -7.92 -3.08 21.68
N ARG A 179 -7.06 -3.46 20.74
CA ARG A 179 -5.61 -3.26 20.79
C ARG A 179 -5.19 -2.35 19.66
N GLU A 180 -4.76 -1.13 19.97
CA GLU A 180 -4.45 -0.10 18.98
C GLU A 180 -2.95 0.13 18.82
N ASP A 181 -2.54 0.47 17.57
CA ASP A 181 -1.17 0.78 17.19
C ASP A 181 -0.15 -0.31 17.57
N MET A 182 -0.57 -1.57 17.45
CA MET A 182 0.28 -2.71 17.73
C MET A 182 1.27 -2.93 16.57
N ARG A 183 2.46 -3.44 16.88
CA ARG A 183 3.53 -3.67 15.91
C ARG A 183 3.62 -5.15 15.56
N ALA A 184 3.22 -5.51 14.35
CA ALA A 184 3.46 -6.82 13.76
C ALA A 184 4.73 -6.75 12.89
N LYS A 185 5.88 -7.08 13.46
CA LYS A 185 7.15 -7.08 12.72
C LYS A 185 7.14 -8.18 11.67
N ASN A 186 7.49 -7.83 10.42
CA ASN A 186 7.59 -8.79 9.29
C ASN A 186 6.26 -9.46 8.87
N ASP A 187 5.11 -8.92 9.24
CA ASP A 187 3.81 -9.44 8.79
C ASP A 187 3.56 -9.11 7.31
N LEU A 188 3.83 -7.86 6.90
CA LEU A 188 3.77 -7.47 5.51
C LEU A 188 5.11 -7.70 4.81
N PHE A 189 5.03 -8.10 3.53
CA PHE A 189 6.21 -8.24 2.71
C PHE A 189 6.82 -6.85 2.44
N PHE A 190 8.16 -6.76 2.52
CA PHE A 190 8.86 -5.47 2.46
C PHE A 190 8.71 -4.74 1.13
N MET A 191 8.41 -5.46 0.04
CA MET A 191 8.25 -4.92 -1.31
C MET A 191 7.07 -5.55 -2.00
N LYS A 192 6.17 -4.73 -2.54
CA LYS A 192 5.10 -5.20 -3.41
C LYS A 192 5.23 -4.55 -4.79
N SER A 193 4.89 -5.32 -5.81
CA SER A 193 4.91 -4.88 -7.20
C SER A 193 3.58 -5.19 -7.87
N ALA A 194 3.12 -4.25 -8.65
CA ALA A 194 1.90 -4.37 -9.42
C ALA A 194 2.15 -3.94 -10.87
N VAL A 195 1.55 -4.65 -11.81
CA VAL A 195 1.48 -4.26 -13.22
C VAL A 195 0.10 -3.71 -13.50
N GLY A 196 0.01 -2.68 -14.32
CA GLY A 196 -1.29 -2.11 -14.61
C GLY A 196 -1.31 -1.12 -15.73
N MET A 197 -2.51 -0.61 -15.95
CA MET A 197 -2.78 0.40 -16.95
C MET A 197 -3.69 1.49 -16.38
N SER A 198 -3.60 2.66 -16.96
CA SER A 198 -4.48 3.78 -16.65
C SER A 198 -4.83 4.57 -17.89
N LEU A 199 -5.94 5.25 -17.81
CA LEU A 199 -6.43 6.18 -18.82
C LEU A 199 -6.67 7.52 -18.15
N GLY A 200 -6.46 8.61 -18.88
CA GLY A 200 -6.65 9.93 -18.33
C GLY A 200 -6.71 11.03 -19.35
N ALA A 201 -6.94 12.22 -18.83
CA ALA A 201 -6.94 13.45 -19.63
C ALA A 201 -6.07 14.51 -18.92
N GLU A 202 -5.34 15.25 -19.73
CA GLU A 202 -4.61 16.42 -19.31
C GLU A 202 -5.36 17.65 -19.85
N TRP A 203 -5.60 18.59 -18.97
CA TRP A 203 -6.19 19.89 -19.29
C TRP A 203 -5.13 20.95 -19.13
N ASN A 204 -4.76 21.61 -20.24
CA ASN A 204 -3.89 22.78 -20.20
C ASN A 204 -4.68 23.95 -19.62
N PHE A 205 -4.39 24.31 -18.38
CA PHE A 205 -5.13 25.30 -17.62
C PHE A 205 -4.59 26.71 -17.83
N VAL A 206 -3.30 26.92 -17.59
CA VAL A 206 -2.63 28.22 -17.78
C VAL A 206 -1.18 28.00 -18.18
N GLY A 207 -0.80 28.53 -19.35
CA GLY A 207 0.58 28.48 -19.84
C GLY A 207 1.09 27.04 -19.94
N THR A 208 2.08 26.70 -19.12
CA THR A 208 2.69 25.37 -19.09
C THR A 208 2.07 24.42 -18.05
N THR A 209 1.12 24.93 -17.25
CA THR A 209 0.50 24.17 -16.15
C THR A 209 -0.66 23.34 -16.67
N CYS A 210 -0.59 22.04 -16.46
CA CYS A 210 -1.65 21.09 -16.81
C CYS A 210 -2.27 20.45 -15.55
N LEU A 211 -3.58 20.37 -15.53
CA LEU A 211 -4.32 19.53 -14.58
C LEU A 211 -4.55 18.17 -15.24
N VAL A 212 -4.29 17.11 -14.51
CA VAL A 212 -4.39 15.72 -14.99
C VAL A 212 -5.35 14.94 -14.11
N ALA A 213 -6.32 14.28 -14.74
CA ALA A 213 -7.17 13.30 -14.09
C ALA A 213 -6.90 11.92 -14.71
N GLU A 214 -6.71 10.92 -13.87
CA GLU A 214 -6.31 9.57 -14.27
C GLU A 214 -7.10 8.53 -13.47
N LEU A 215 -7.57 7.49 -14.15
CA LEU A 215 -8.16 6.30 -13.58
C LEU A 215 -7.37 5.08 -14.03
N GLY A 216 -6.89 4.29 -13.08
CA GLY A 216 -6.05 3.14 -13.34
C GLY A 216 -6.44 1.89 -12.58
N TYR A 217 -6.13 0.73 -13.16
CA TYR A 217 -6.21 -0.57 -12.51
C TYR A 217 -4.83 -1.21 -12.49
N TYR A 218 -4.42 -1.70 -11.31
CA TYR A 218 -3.12 -2.31 -11.08
C TYR A 218 -3.30 -3.67 -10.41
N TYR A 219 -2.78 -4.71 -11.04
CA TYR A 219 -2.77 -6.07 -10.54
C TYR A 219 -1.47 -6.35 -9.79
N GLY A 220 -1.56 -6.61 -8.50
CA GLY A 220 -0.41 -7.00 -7.69
C GLY A 220 -0.06 -8.46 -7.91
N PHE A 221 1.17 -8.72 -8.33
CA PHE A 221 1.66 -10.07 -8.58
C PHE A 221 2.61 -10.59 -7.51
N THR A 222 3.02 -9.74 -6.56
CA THR A 222 3.80 -10.14 -5.39
C THR A 222 2.88 -10.44 -4.21
N PRO A 223 3.32 -11.27 -3.25
CA PRO A 223 2.58 -11.49 -2.03
C PRO A 223 2.48 -10.21 -1.20
N LEU A 224 1.34 -10.00 -0.54
CA LEU A 224 1.12 -8.89 0.39
C LEU A 224 1.71 -9.19 1.76
N HIS A 225 1.50 -10.42 2.25
CA HIS A 225 2.03 -10.89 3.52
C HIS A 225 3.25 -11.78 3.32
N THR A 226 4.08 -11.84 4.34
CA THR A 226 5.22 -12.74 4.38
C THR A 226 4.73 -14.18 4.56
N GLN A 227 4.90 -15.01 3.52
CA GLN A 227 4.34 -16.37 3.46
C GLN A 227 5.30 -17.48 3.87
N TRP A 228 6.51 -17.17 4.29
CA TRP A 228 7.59 -18.16 4.32
C TRP A 228 7.64 -18.91 5.63
N ASN A 229 7.39 -20.20 5.52
CA ASN A 229 7.65 -21.19 6.55
C ASN A 229 9.12 -21.65 6.46
N THR A 230 10.07 -20.75 6.67
CA THR A 230 11.47 -21.06 6.88
C THR A 230 11.85 -20.65 8.28
N ASP A 231 12.76 -21.39 8.92
CA ASP A 231 13.22 -21.25 10.32
C ASP A 231 13.63 -19.84 10.80
N LYS A 232 13.43 -18.84 9.98
CA LYS A 232 13.77 -17.44 10.26
C LYS A 232 12.59 -16.47 10.21
N GLN A 233 11.41 -16.87 9.77
CA GLN A 233 10.24 -16.00 9.68
C GLN A 233 9.15 -16.44 10.65
N LYS A 234 8.88 -15.57 11.58
CA LYS A 234 7.99 -15.78 12.70
C LYS A 234 6.56 -15.49 12.27
N ASN A 235 5.70 -16.50 12.34
CA ASN A 235 4.27 -16.32 12.14
C ASN A 235 3.61 -15.84 13.44
N TYR A 236 2.72 -14.86 13.32
CA TYR A 236 2.02 -14.29 14.48
C TYR A 236 0.66 -14.92 14.73
N HIS A 237 0.17 -15.71 13.78
CA HIS A 237 -1.15 -16.29 13.83
C HIS A 237 -1.05 -17.78 14.12
N TYR A 238 -1.79 -18.27 15.08
CA TYR A 238 -1.90 -19.70 15.35
C TYR A 238 -3.31 -20.11 15.80
N THR A 239 -3.60 -21.37 15.61
CA THR A 239 -4.80 -22.03 16.11
C THR A 239 -4.39 -23.36 16.76
N ASN A 240 -5.30 -23.99 17.48
CA ASN A 240 -5.07 -25.32 18.01
C ASN A 240 -5.71 -26.35 17.11
N ASN A 241 -5.00 -27.45 16.84
CA ASN A 241 -5.57 -28.61 16.18
C ASN A 241 -6.47 -29.42 17.15
N SER A 242 -7.09 -30.48 16.64
CA SER A 242 -7.97 -31.35 17.46
C SER A 242 -7.23 -32.05 18.62
N ALA A 243 -5.91 -32.16 18.56
CA ALA A 243 -5.06 -32.71 19.60
C ALA A 243 -4.60 -31.67 20.63
N GLY A 244 -4.93 -30.41 20.41
CA GLY A 244 -4.51 -29.28 21.26
C GLY A 244 -3.16 -28.68 20.92
N ASP A 245 -2.48 -29.19 19.87
CA ASP A 245 -1.20 -28.67 19.44
C ASP A 245 -1.38 -27.35 18.66
N LYS A 246 -0.42 -26.45 18.81
CA LYS A 246 -0.39 -25.19 18.06
C LYS A 246 -0.08 -25.43 16.61
N VAL A 247 -0.89 -24.88 15.73
CA VAL A 247 -0.73 -24.94 14.28
C VAL A 247 -0.60 -23.51 13.73
N GLU A 248 0.44 -23.28 12.95
CA GLU A 248 0.62 -22.00 12.27
C GLU A 248 -0.43 -21.78 11.17
N VAL A 249 -0.93 -20.56 11.09
CA VAL A 249 -1.93 -20.14 10.11
C VAL A 249 -1.26 -19.44 8.95
N ASN A 250 -1.45 -19.97 7.75
CA ASN A 250 -0.99 -19.30 6.54
C ASN A 250 -1.88 -18.09 6.23
N ASN A 251 -1.27 -16.92 6.10
CA ASN A 251 -1.95 -15.66 5.74
C ASN A 251 -1.48 -15.18 4.37
N ALA A 252 -1.80 -15.95 3.33
CA ALA A 252 -1.46 -15.57 1.96
C ALA A 252 -2.48 -14.58 1.40
N ALA A 253 -2.01 -13.49 0.85
CA ALA A 253 -2.85 -12.53 0.16
C ALA A 253 -2.12 -11.88 -1.03
N GLN A 254 -2.89 -11.54 -2.05
CA GLN A 254 -2.48 -10.67 -3.15
C GLN A 254 -3.38 -9.44 -3.16
N GLN A 255 -2.87 -8.32 -3.66
CA GLN A 255 -3.59 -7.06 -3.67
C GLN A 255 -3.62 -6.46 -5.07
N SER A 256 -4.81 -6.18 -5.55
CA SER A 256 -5.04 -5.33 -6.73
C SER A 256 -5.67 -4.02 -6.29
N GLN A 257 -5.57 -2.99 -7.13
CA GLN A 257 -6.12 -1.68 -6.80
C GLN A 257 -6.75 -1.00 -8.00
N LEU A 258 -7.89 -0.36 -7.75
CA LEU A 258 -8.51 0.61 -8.65
C LEU A 258 -8.19 1.99 -8.11
N GLN A 259 -7.43 2.79 -8.86
CA GLN A 259 -6.86 4.06 -8.39
C GLN A 259 -7.39 5.22 -9.22
N PHE A 260 -7.79 6.28 -8.53
CA PHE A 260 -8.05 7.60 -9.12
C PHE A 260 -6.97 8.57 -8.70
N LYS A 261 -6.39 9.31 -9.64
CA LYS A 261 -5.35 10.32 -9.39
C LYS A 261 -5.71 11.66 -10.00
N LEU A 262 -5.34 12.70 -9.27
CA LEU A 262 -5.28 14.08 -9.76
C LEU A 262 -3.84 14.57 -9.65
N SER A 263 -3.36 15.22 -10.70
CA SER A 263 -2.00 15.78 -10.71
C SER A 263 -1.99 17.18 -11.29
N ILE A 264 -1.03 17.96 -10.83
CA ILE A 264 -0.71 19.27 -11.39
C ILE A 264 0.70 19.18 -11.94
N LEU A 265 0.85 19.34 -13.27
CA LEU A 265 2.14 19.33 -13.98
C LEU A 265 2.56 20.74 -14.32
N PHE A 266 3.86 20.98 -14.23
CA PHE A 266 4.48 22.29 -14.53
C PHE A 266 5.49 22.18 -15.67
#